data_9aa2f188ac6539eabfc64bfdaa031aa8
#
_entry.id   9aa2f188ac6539eabfc64bfdaa031aa8
#
_cell.length_a   1.000
_cell.length_b   1.000
_cell.length_c   1.000
_cell.angle_alpha   90.00
_cell.angle_beta   90.00
_cell.angle_gamma   90.00
#
_symmetry.space_group_name_H-M   'P 1'
#
loop_
_entity.id
_entity.type
_entity.pdbx_description
1 polymer ?
#
loop_
_entity_poly.entity_id
_entity_poly.type
_entity_poly.pdbx_seq_one_letter_code
_entity_poly.pdbx_strand_id
1 'polypeptide(L)' 'MKIWVNEQIDPSGMIYACIACCDESQAQDCHESFQGNLTASQKSAGWIAQLRIVNSWDEVPVNALKLD' A
#
# COMPACT_ATOMS: atom_id res chain seq x y z
N MET A 1 12.72 12.35 -6.69
CA MET A 1 11.26 12.29 -6.59
C MET A 1 10.88 11.28 -5.51
N LYS A 2 9.88 11.59 -4.71
CA LYS A 2 9.37 10.65 -3.71
C LYS A 2 7.99 10.17 -4.13
N ILE A 3 7.81 8.85 -4.15
CA ILE A 3 6.54 8.22 -4.45
C ILE A 3 6.22 7.32 -3.26
N TRP A 4 5.05 7.49 -2.67
CA TRP A 4 4.58 6.68 -1.56
C TRP A 4 3.74 5.53 -2.11
N VAL A 5 4.07 4.31 -1.70
CA VAL A 5 3.41 3.09 -2.16
C VAL A 5 2.72 2.42 -0.98
N ASN A 6 1.40 2.37 -1.02
CA ASN A 6 0.58 1.66 -0.03
C ASN A 6 0.21 0.30 -0.57
N GLU A 7 0.40 -0.74 0.22
CA GLU A 7 0.16 -2.12 -0.19
C GLU A 7 -0.56 -2.88 0.91
N GLN A 8 -1.52 -3.72 0.51
CA GLN A 8 -2.08 -4.76 1.38
C GLN A 8 -1.49 -6.07 0.90
N ILE A 9 -0.84 -6.79 1.82
CA ILE A 9 -0.10 -8.01 1.49
C ILE A 9 -0.73 -9.17 2.23
N ASP A 10 -1.04 -10.24 1.51
CA ASP A 10 -1.68 -11.42 2.08
C ASP A 10 -0.65 -12.32 2.80
N PRO A 11 -1.09 -13.36 3.54
CA PRO A 11 -0.16 -14.22 4.26
C PRO A 11 0.86 -14.96 3.41
N SER A 12 0.61 -15.10 2.12
CA SER A 12 1.56 -15.74 1.20
C SER A 12 2.63 -14.78 0.70
N GLY A 13 2.50 -13.48 1.02
CA GLY A 13 3.42 -12.44 0.57
C GLY A 13 3.02 -11.79 -0.74
N MET A 14 1.84 -12.10 -1.28
CA MET A 14 1.36 -11.49 -2.52
C MET A 14 0.65 -10.18 -2.24
N ILE A 15 0.85 -9.21 -3.14
CA ILE A 15 0.20 -7.90 -3.04
C ILE A 15 -1.24 -8.04 -3.53
N TYR A 16 -2.19 -7.81 -2.63
CA TYR A 16 -3.61 -7.86 -2.92
C TYR A 16 -4.14 -6.53 -3.47
N ALA A 17 -3.68 -5.42 -2.88
CA ALA A 17 -4.07 -4.07 -3.28
C ALA A 17 -2.85 -3.16 -3.19
N CYS A 18 -2.74 -2.21 -4.11
CA CYS A 18 -1.60 -1.30 -4.15
C CYS A 18 -2.02 0.05 -4.72
N ILE A 19 -1.69 1.12 -4.01
CA ILE A 19 -1.94 2.50 -4.46
C ILE A 19 -0.65 3.29 -4.29
N ALA A 20 -0.25 4.00 -5.35
CA ALA A 20 0.93 4.85 -5.33
C ALA A 20 0.55 6.31 -5.58
N CYS A 21 1.15 7.22 -4.84
CA CYS A 21 0.91 8.66 -4.99
C CYS A 21 2.16 9.46 -4.65
N CYS A 22 2.14 10.76 -4.98
CA CYS A 22 3.27 11.66 -4.75
C CYS A 22 3.01 12.66 -3.61
N ASP A 23 1.91 12.53 -2.89
CA ASP A 23 1.53 13.40 -1.78
C ASP A 23 1.56 12.61 -0.49
N GLU A 24 2.40 13.05 0.45
CA GLU A 24 2.56 12.37 1.74
C GLU A 24 1.26 12.32 2.54
N SER A 25 0.52 13.42 2.57
CA SER A 25 -0.75 13.49 3.31
C SER A 25 -1.75 12.47 2.77
N GLN A 26 -1.88 12.40 1.45
CA GLN A 26 -2.74 11.43 0.77
C GLN A 26 -2.28 10.00 1.05
N ALA A 27 -0.96 9.79 1.08
CA ALA A 27 -0.39 8.48 1.36
C ALA A 27 -0.69 8.01 2.79
N GLN A 28 -0.61 8.92 3.76
CA GLN A 28 -0.92 8.60 5.16
C GLN A 28 -2.41 8.24 5.33
N ASP A 29 -3.30 9.01 4.69
CA ASP A 29 -4.73 8.72 4.73
C ASP A 29 -5.03 7.35 4.10
N CYS A 30 -4.38 7.05 3.00
CA CYS A 30 -4.52 5.76 2.31
C CYS A 30 -4.01 4.61 3.19
N HIS A 31 -2.89 4.82 3.87
CA HIS A 31 -2.34 3.81 4.77
C HIS A 31 -3.32 3.48 5.91
N GLU A 32 -3.92 4.50 6.51
CA GLU A 32 -4.94 4.32 7.55
C GLU A 32 -6.14 3.53 7.02
N SER A 33 -6.59 3.85 5.80
CA SER A 33 -7.70 3.14 5.16
C SER A 33 -7.34 1.67 4.91
N PHE A 34 -6.13 1.40 4.43
CA PHE A 34 -5.68 0.03 4.17
C PHE A 34 -5.62 -0.78 5.46
N GLN A 35 -5.14 -0.18 6.56
CA GLN A 35 -5.14 -0.84 7.86
C GLN A 35 -6.55 -1.07 8.38
N GLY A 36 -7.42 -0.06 8.25
CA GLY A 36 -8.79 -0.14 8.74
C GLY A 36 -9.67 -1.11 7.97
N ASN A 37 -9.33 -1.39 6.71
CA ASN A 37 -10.09 -2.33 5.87
C ASN A 37 -9.73 -3.79 6.13
N LEU A 38 -8.63 -4.05 6.83
CA LEU A 38 -8.28 -5.41 7.22
C LEU A 38 -9.13 -5.84 8.40
N THR A 39 -9.84 -6.95 8.25
CA THR A 39 -10.66 -7.51 9.34
C THR A 39 -9.76 -8.11 10.43
N ALA A 40 -10.33 -8.35 11.61
CA ALA A 40 -9.60 -9.02 12.69
C ALA A 40 -9.11 -10.40 12.24
N SER A 41 -9.93 -11.12 11.47
CA SER A 41 -9.57 -12.43 10.91
C SER A 41 -8.38 -12.33 9.96
N GLN A 42 -8.37 -11.32 9.10
CA GLN A 42 -7.28 -11.11 8.16
C GLN A 42 -5.98 -10.79 8.90
N LYS A 43 -6.03 -9.89 9.87
CA LYS A 43 -4.85 -9.54 10.68
C LYS A 43 -4.30 -10.77 11.40
N SER A 44 -5.19 -11.58 11.99
CA SER A 44 -4.79 -12.82 12.68
C SER A 44 -4.18 -13.83 11.73
N ALA A 45 -4.63 -13.85 10.47
CA ALA A 45 -4.11 -14.75 9.45
C ALA A 45 -2.75 -14.31 8.89
N GLY A 46 -2.32 -13.07 9.17
CA GLY A 46 -1.03 -12.57 8.71
C GLY A 46 -1.07 -11.52 7.63
N TRP A 47 -2.24 -10.98 7.31
CA TRP A 47 -2.34 -9.85 6.40
C TRP A 47 -1.73 -8.61 7.01
N ILE A 48 -1.05 -7.81 6.19
CA ILE A 48 -0.45 -6.54 6.63
C ILE A 48 -0.77 -5.43 5.64
N ALA A 49 -0.77 -4.20 6.15
CA ALA A 49 -0.81 -2.99 5.34
C ALA A 49 0.56 -2.31 5.49
N GLN A 50 1.20 -1.99 4.37
CA GLN A 50 2.56 -1.46 4.35
C GLN A 50 2.61 -0.16 3.56
N LEU A 51 3.33 0.82 4.08
CA LEU A 51 3.64 2.07 3.38
C LEU A 51 5.14 2.15 3.20
N ARG A 52 5.59 2.31 1.96
CA ARG A 52 7.01 2.47 1.65
C ARG A 52 7.22 3.60 0.66
N ILE A 53 8.45 4.09 0.58
CA ILE A 53 8.81 5.18 -0.32
C ILE A 53 9.76 4.62 -1.39
N VAL A 54 9.49 4.96 -2.65
CA VAL A 54 10.37 4.65 -3.76
C VAL A 54 10.76 5.94 -4.49
N ASN A 55 11.79 5.89 -5.31
CA ASN A 55 12.35 7.07 -5.96
C ASN A 55 11.93 7.23 -7.42
N SER A 56 11.38 6.20 -8.03
CA SER A 56 10.93 6.26 -9.41
C SER A 56 9.71 5.37 -9.63
N TRP A 57 8.96 5.68 -10.68
CA TRP A 57 7.79 4.89 -11.06
C TRP A 57 8.15 3.48 -11.50
N ASP A 58 9.40 3.25 -11.92
CA ASP A 58 9.87 1.91 -12.27
C ASP A 58 9.89 0.95 -11.08
N GLU A 59 9.98 1.49 -9.86
CA GLU A 59 9.98 0.71 -8.63
C GLU A 59 8.58 0.43 -8.11
N VAL A 60 7.55 1.05 -8.71
CA VAL A 60 6.15 0.87 -8.31
C VAL A 60 5.59 -0.36 -9.01
N PRO A 61 4.87 -1.24 -8.27
CA PRO A 61 4.25 -2.41 -8.90
C PRO A 61 3.36 -2.02 -10.08
N VAL A 62 3.39 -2.82 -11.15
CA VAL A 62 2.64 -2.50 -12.37
C VAL A 62 1.13 -2.48 -12.14
N ASN A 63 0.65 -3.20 -11.13
CA ASN A 63 -0.78 -3.26 -10.81
C ASN A 63 -1.24 -2.12 -9.92
N ALA A 64 -0.33 -1.24 -9.49
CA ALA A 64 -0.69 -0.16 -8.58
C ALA A 64 -1.64 0.84 -9.23
N LEU A 65 -2.65 1.28 -8.47
CA LEU A 65 -3.44 2.44 -8.84
C LEU A 65 -2.57 3.68 -8.59
N LYS A 66 -2.28 4.42 -9.65
CA LYS A 66 -1.40 5.59 -9.56
C LYS A 66 -2.23 6.85 -9.44
N LEU A 67 -2.01 7.59 -8.35
CA LEU A 67 -2.68 8.86 -8.09
C LEU A 67 -1.68 9.99 -8.32
N ASP A 68 -2.13 11.04 -8.98
CA ASP A 68 -1.30 12.22 -9.24
C ASP A 68 -1.39 13.23 -8.10
#